data_a497b31d7c03dcca0e30fa8f3e915ed4
#
_entry.id   a497b31d7c03dcca0e30fa8f3e915ed4
#
_cell.length_a   1.000
_cell.length_b   1.000
_cell.length_c   1.000
_cell.angle_alpha   90.00
_cell.angle_beta   90.00
_cell.angle_gamma   90.00
#
_symmetry.space_group_name_H-M   'P 1'
#
loop_
_entity.id
_entity.type
_entity.pdbx_description
1 polymer ?
#
loop_
_entity_poly.entity_id
_entity_poly.type
_entity_poly.pdbx_seq_one_letter_code
_entity_poly.pdbx_strand_id
1 'polypeptide(L)'
;MPPAYVKPYVKRQKNNMADAEAICEAVTRPTMRFVETKTCEQQSILMLHRVRLMQMCQRTMLTNAIRAHLAESGVVAKIGREGVDELLLMVRDGDERVPELARACILALAEQLVLFKRQILEMDRRIT
;
A
#
# COMPACT_ATOMS: atom_id res chain seq x y z
N MET A 1 -20.35 -7.50 12.93
CA MET A 1 -20.45 -6.52 14.02
C MET A 1 -19.19 -5.68 14.09
N PRO A 2 -19.33 -4.37 14.23
CA PRO A 2 -18.15 -3.52 14.42
C PRO A 2 -17.41 -3.87 15.72
N PRO A 3 -16.07 -3.87 15.73
CA PRO A 3 -15.30 -4.22 16.91
C PRO A 3 -15.65 -3.41 18.17
N ALA A 4 -15.99 -2.13 18.01
CA ALA A 4 -16.36 -1.25 19.13
C ALA A 4 -17.60 -1.71 19.90
N TYR A 5 -18.53 -2.40 19.23
CA TYR A 5 -19.74 -2.90 19.89
C TYR A 5 -19.52 -4.22 20.65
N VAL A 6 -18.50 -4.99 20.25
CA VAL A 6 -18.15 -6.27 20.86
C VAL A 6 -17.15 -6.10 22.00
N LYS A 7 -16.28 -5.12 21.91
CA LYS A 7 -15.22 -4.85 22.87
C LYS A 7 -15.65 -4.79 24.35
N PRO A 8 -16.81 -4.19 24.71
CA PRO A 8 -17.28 -4.18 26.10
C PRO A 8 -17.55 -5.57 26.68
N TYR A 9 -17.74 -6.59 25.84
CA TYR A 9 -18.03 -7.96 26.26
C TYR A 9 -16.77 -8.84 26.37
N VAL A 10 -15.60 -8.29 26.04
CA VAL A 10 -14.31 -9.01 26.14
C VAL A 10 -13.87 -9.08 27.59
N LYS A 11 -13.60 -10.29 28.07
CA LYS A 11 -13.05 -10.55 29.41
C LYS A 11 -11.53 -10.30 29.41
N ARG A 12 -10.95 -10.24 30.64
CA ARG A 12 -9.58 -9.79 30.91
C ARG A 12 -8.44 -10.40 30.07
N GLN A 13 -8.60 -11.57 29.50
CA GLN A 13 -7.54 -12.24 28.73
C GLN A 13 -7.85 -12.18 27.26
N LYS A 14 -6.91 -11.63 26.48
CA LYS A 14 -6.99 -11.60 25.03
C LYS A 14 -6.54 -12.95 24.46
N ASN A 15 -7.48 -13.81 24.15
CA ASN A 15 -7.24 -15.01 23.38
C ASN A 15 -8.46 -15.26 22.46
N ASN A 16 -8.30 -16.15 21.49
CA ASN A 16 -9.37 -16.46 20.53
C ASN A 16 -10.66 -16.94 21.21
N MET A 17 -10.52 -17.62 22.35
CA MET A 17 -11.65 -18.12 23.11
C MET A 17 -12.43 -16.98 23.77
N ALA A 18 -11.74 -15.99 24.37
CA ALA A 18 -12.37 -14.81 24.95
C ALA A 18 -13.04 -13.94 23.88
N ASP A 19 -12.42 -13.82 22.72
CA ASP A 19 -12.99 -13.09 21.58
C ASP A 19 -14.25 -13.77 21.07
N ALA A 20 -14.23 -15.10 20.94
CA ALA A 20 -15.39 -15.88 20.51
C ALA A 20 -16.55 -15.77 21.52
N GLU A 21 -16.24 -15.84 22.80
CA GLU A 21 -17.21 -15.66 23.90
C GLU A 21 -17.84 -14.26 23.84
N ALA A 22 -17.04 -13.22 23.66
CA ALA A 22 -17.50 -11.85 23.56
C ALA A 22 -18.44 -11.65 22.35
N ILE A 23 -18.12 -12.24 21.21
CA ILE A 23 -18.95 -12.20 20.00
C ILE A 23 -20.28 -12.94 20.26
N CYS A 24 -20.25 -14.13 20.87
CA CYS A 24 -21.45 -14.88 21.19
C CYS A 24 -22.38 -14.11 22.14
N GLU A 25 -21.81 -13.46 23.15
CA GLU A 25 -22.57 -12.66 24.09
C GLU A 25 -23.16 -11.42 23.42
N ALA A 26 -22.38 -10.72 22.58
CA ALA A 26 -22.84 -9.56 21.84
C ALA A 26 -24.02 -9.86 20.90
N VAL A 27 -23.98 -11.04 20.23
CA VAL A 27 -25.04 -11.50 19.31
C VAL A 27 -26.39 -11.64 20.01
N THR A 28 -26.41 -12.00 21.31
CA THR A 28 -27.64 -12.20 22.08
C THR A 28 -28.27 -10.89 22.58
N ARG A 29 -27.60 -9.77 22.45
CA ARG A 29 -28.10 -8.48 22.94
C ARG A 29 -29.06 -7.83 21.94
N PRO A 30 -30.27 -7.41 22.38
CA PRO A 30 -31.31 -6.87 21.46
C PRO A 30 -30.95 -5.47 20.89
N THR A 31 -30.03 -4.74 21.54
CA THR A 31 -29.59 -3.41 21.10
C THR A 31 -28.36 -3.45 20.19
N MET A 32 -27.81 -4.63 19.95
CA MET A 32 -26.60 -4.77 19.12
C MET A 32 -26.93 -4.53 17.64
N ARG A 33 -26.11 -3.65 17.02
CA ARG A 33 -26.19 -3.39 15.59
C ARG A 33 -25.25 -4.32 14.84
N PHE A 34 -25.78 -4.97 13.84
CA PHE A 34 -25.02 -5.86 12.97
C PHE A 34 -24.71 -5.16 11.66
N VAL A 35 -23.47 -5.35 11.19
CA VAL A 35 -23.08 -4.97 9.84
C VAL A 35 -23.58 -6.04 8.89
N GLU A 36 -24.24 -5.64 7.81
CA GLU A 36 -24.67 -6.58 6.77
C GLU A 36 -23.51 -7.37 6.20
N THR A 37 -23.73 -8.65 5.96
CA THR A 37 -22.74 -9.51 5.32
C THR A 37 -22.58 -9.07 3.86
N LYS A 38 -21.35 -8.81 3.46
CA LYS A 38 -21.03 -8.42 2.09
C LYS A 38 -21.15 -9.61 1.15
N THR A 39 -21.66 -9.37 -0.05
CA THR A 39 -21.66 -10.35 -1.12
C THR A 39 -20.25 -10.58 -1.65
N CYS A 40 -20.01 -11.71 -2.35
CA CYS A 40 -18.73 -11.98 -2.99
C CYS A 40 -18.34 -10.88 -3.97
N GLU A 41 -19.30 -10.32 -4.69
CA GLU A 41 -19.09 -9.21 -5.62
C GLU A 41 -18.64 -7.93 -4.89
N GLN A 42 -19.32 -7.59 -3.80
CA GLN A 42 -18.95 -6.45 -2.97
C GLN A 42 -17.54 -6.61 -2.38
N GLN A 43 -17.18 -7.81 -1.92
CA GLN A 43 -15.86 -8.12 -1.41
C GLN A 43 -14.78 -7.98 -2.50
N SER A 44 -15.09 -8.39 -3.72
CA SER A 44 -14.18 -8.26 -4.86
C SER A 44 -13.91 -6.80 -5.22
N ILE A 45 -14.94 -5.96 -5.19
CA ILE A 45 -14.80 -4.51 -5.40
C ILE A 45 -13.93 -3.88 -4.31
N LEU A 46 -14.16 -4.27 -3.05
CA LEU A 46 -13.32 -3.79 -1.94
C LEU A 46 -11.87 -4.24 -2.08
N MET A 47 -11.66 -5.47 -2.52
CA MET A 47 -10.30 -5.98 -2.81
C MET A 47 -9.62 -5.14 -3.89
N LEU A 48 -10.33 -4.79 -4.95
CA LEU A 48 -9.82 -3.94 -6.02
C LEU A 48 -9.33 -2.59 -5.47
N HIS A 49 -10.12 -1.92 -4.63
CA HIS A 49 -9.73 -0.66 -4.00
C HIS A 49 -8.52 -0.83 -3.06
N ARG A 50 -8.48 -1.90 -2.28
CA ARG A 50 -7.37 -2.17 -1.36
C ARG A 50 -6.07 -2.48 -2.08
N VAL A 51 -6.13 -3.25 -3.14
CA VAL A 51 -4.95 -3.57 -3.97
C VAL A 51 -4.42 -2.31 -4.64
N ARG A 52 -5.31 -1.48 -5.19
CA ARG A 52 -4.93 -0.19 -5.77
C ARG A 52 -4.22 0.70 -4.75
N LEU A 53 -4.78 0.83 -3.53
CA LEU A 53 -4.18 1.62 -2.47
C LEU A 53 -2.79 1.09 -2.08
N MET A 54 -2.66 -0.22 -1.93
CA MET A 54 -1.37 -0.86 -1.64
C MET A 54 -0.34 -0.57 -2.72
N GLN A 55 -0.71 -0.66 -3.98
CA GLN A 55 0.18 -0.35 -5.11
C GLN A 55 0.60 1.12 -5.12
N MET A 56 -0.31 2.03 -4.77
CA MET A 56 0.02 3.46 -4.63
C MET A 56 1.05 3.70 -3.52
N CYS A 57 0.89 3.03 -2.38
CA CYS A 57 1.86 3.10 -1.28
C CYS A 57 3.22 2.55 -1.69
N GLN A 58 3.24 1.42 -2.39
CA GLN A 58 4.48 0.81 -2.89
C GLN A 58 5.17 1.71 -3.92
N ARG A 59 4.41 2.35 -4.81
CA ARG A 59 4.95 3.34 -5.75
C ARG A 59 5.64 4.49 -5.02
N THR A 60 5.01 5.01 -3.97
CA THR A 60 5.59 6.08 -3.15
C THR A 60 6.87 5.61 -2.45
N MET A 61 6.89 4.39 -1.93
CA MET A 61 8.09 3.80 -1.31
C MET A 61 9.24 3.68 -2.31
N LEU A 62 8.98 3.21 -3.52
CA LEU A 62 9.98 3.11 -4.58
C LEU A 62 10.52 4.49 -4.98
N THR A 63 9.64 5.47 -5.13
CA THR A 63 10.01 6.84 -5.45
C THR A 63 10.94 7.42 -4.38
N ASN A 64 10.58 7.26 -3.12
CA ASN A 64 11.38 7.75 -2.00
C ASN A 64 12.72 7.02 -1.89
N ALA A 65 12.74 5.71 -2.13
CA ALA A 65 13.96 4.91 -2.13
C ALA A 65 14.94 5.35 -3.23
N ILE A 66 14.44 5.58 -4.42
CA ILE A 66 15.26 6.07 -5.55
C ILE A 66 15.88 7.42 -5.19
N ARG A 67 15.08 8.35 -4.66
CA ARG A 67 15.56 9.67 -4.26
C ARG A 67 16.63 9.59 -3.16
N ALA A 68 16.38 8.77 -2.13
CA ALA A 68 17.28 8.63 -1.00
C ALA A 68 18.63 8.05 -1.42
N HIS A 69 18.61 6.99 -2.22
CA HIS A 69 19.85 6.35 -2.69
C HIS A 69 20.66 7.24 -3.62
N LEU A 70 20.00 7.96 -4.51
CA LEU A 70 20.70 8.90 -5.40
C LEU A 70 21.23 10.12 -4.65
N ALA A 71 20.53 10.58 -3.61
CA ALA A 71 21.01 11.68 -2.76
C ALA A 71 22.34 11.34 -2.07
N GLU A 72 22.55 10.07 -1.70
CA GLU A 72 23.83 9.60 -1.14
C GLU A 72 24.99 9.79 -2.13
N SER A 73 24.70 9.71 -3.41
CA SER A 73 25.68 9.97 -4.48
C SER A 73 25.74 11.43 -4.92
N GLY A 74 25.03 12.31 -4.23
CA GLY A 74 25.00 13.74 -4.55
C GLY A 74 24.06 14.10 -5.70
N VAL A 75 23.22 13.19 -6.14
CA VAL A 75 22.26 13.43 -7.22
C VAL A 75 20.90 13.78 -6.62
N VAL A 76 20.49 15.02 -6.80
CA VAL A 76 19.24 15.57 -6.25
C VAL A 76 18.43 16.26 -7.33
N ALA A 77 17.11 16.10 -7.29
CA ALA A 77 16.19 16.75 -8.22
C ALA A 77 14.98 17.33 -7.48
N LYS A 78 14.11 18.00 -8.22
CA LYS A 78 12.90 18.62 -7.71
C LYS A 78 11.98 17.60 -7.00
N ILE A 79 11.19 18.10 -6.06
CA ILE A 79 10.14 17.31 -5.41
C ILE A 79 9.03 17.01 -6.45
N GLY A 80 8.46 15.81 -6.37
CA GLY A 80 7.36 15.38 -7.24
C GLY A 80 7.77 14.34 -8.28
N ARG A 81 6.81 13.95 -9.10
CA ARG A 81 7.00 12.89 -10.13
C ARG A 81 8.01 13.27 -11.19
N GLU A 82 7.98 14.51 -11.64
CA GLU A 82 8.91 15.03 -12.64
C GLU A 82 10.36 14.93 -12.19
N GLY A 83 10.61 15.20 -10.91
CA GLY A 83 11.94 15.08 -10.32
C GLY A 83 12.48 13.66 -10.36
N VAL A 84 11.63 12.66 -10.12
CA VAL A 84 12.03 11.25 -10.22
C VAL A 84 12.33 10.86 -11.65
N ASP A 85 11.53 11.28 -12.61
CA ASP A 85 11.76 11.02 -14.03
C ASP A 85 13.08 11.64 -14.50
N GLU A 86 13.38 12.84 -14.05
CA GLU A 86 14.66 13.51 -14.29
C GLU A 86 15.84 12.74 -13.70
N LEU A 87 15.72 12.26 -12.47
CA LEU A 87 16.74 11.44 -11.80
C LEU A 87 17.00 10.13 -12.57
N LEU A 88 15.95 9.46 -13.00
CA LEU A 88 16.07 8.22 -13.76
C LEU A 88 16.72 8.45 -15.12
N LEU A 89 16.43 9.57 -15.75
CA LEU A 89 17.06 9.95 -17.02
C LEU A 89 18.56 10.18 -16.83
N MET A 90 18.97 10.88 -15.76
CA MET A 90 20.37 11.07 -15.42
C MET A 90 21.09 9.74 -15.21
N VAL A 91 20.48 8.80 -14.51
CA VAL A 91 21.07 7.48 -14.26
C VAL A 91 21.21 6.68 -15.56
N ARG A 92 20.22 6.74 -16.45
CA ARG A 92 20.27 6.08 -17.76
C ARG A 92 21.32 6.65 -18.68
N ASP A 93 21.52 7.97 -18.62
CA ASP A 93 22.53 8.68 -19.41
C ASP A 93 23.96 8.46 -18.93
N GLY A 94 24.13 7.74 -17.83
CA GLY A 94 25.44 7.37 -17.30
C GLY A 94 26.13 8.42 -16.47
N ASP A 95 25.40 9.08 -15.56
CA ASP A 95 26.01 10.04 -14.62
C ASP A 95 27.15 9.39 -13.83
N GLU A 96 28.33 9.98 -13.90
CA GLU A 96 29.55 9.46 -13.29
C GLU A 96 29.53 9.43 -11.76
N ARG A 97 28.66 10.26 -11.14
CA ARG A 97 28.49 10.29 -9.70
C ARG A 97 27.85 9.01 -9.15
N VAL A 98 27.17 8.24 -9.99
CA VAL A 98 26.51 7.01 -9.61
C VAL A 98 27.39 5.82 -9.99
N PRO A 99 27.90 5.03 -9.02
CA PRO A 99 28.66 3.82 -9.31
C PRO A 99 27.85 2.81 -10.14
N GLU A 100 28.53 1.98 -10.90
CA GLU A 100 27.89 1.01 -11.78
C GLU A 100 26.94 0.05 -11.04
N LEU A 101 27.34 -0.43 -9.88
CA LEU A 101 26.48 -1.30 -9.07
C LEU A 101 25.24 -0.56 -8.56
N ALA A 102 25.41 0.68 -8.11
CA ALA A 102 24.30 1.53 -7.69
C ALA A 102 23.34 1.82 -8.85
N ARG A 103 23.88 2.07 -10.03
CA ARG A 103 23.08 2.27 -11.24
C ARG A 103 22.22 1.04 -11.55
N ALA A 104 22.78 -0.15 -11.48
CA ALA A 104 22.03 -1.39 -11.70
C ALA A 104 20.87 -1.53 -10.68
N CYS A 105 21.12 -1.24 -9.42
CA CYS A 105 20.08 -1.26 -8.37
C CYS A 105 18.97 -0.23 -8.64
N ILE A 106 19.34 0.99 -8.99
CA ILE A 106 18.37 2.05 -9.28
C ILE A 106 17.53 1.71 -10.52
N LEU A 107 18.13 1.16 -11.55
CA LEU A 107 17.39 0.76 -12.76
C LEU A 107 16.42 -0.39 -12.47
N ALA A 108 16.77 -1.32 -11.57
CA ALA A 108 15.86 -2.36 -11.12
C ALA A 108 14.63 -1.77 -10.40
N LEU A 109 14.84 -0.79 -9.54
CA LEU A 109 13.75 -0.08 -8.87
C LEU A 109 12.89 0.71 -9.89
N ALA A 110 13.52 1.29 -10.91
CA ALA A 110 12.83 2.03 -11.96
C ALA A 110 11.89 1.12 -12.77
N GLU A 111 12.31 -0.10 -13.07
CA GLU A 111 11.46 -1.08 -13.76
C GLU A 111 10.22 -1.42 -12.93
N GLN A 112 10.38 -1.62 -11.64
CA GLN A 112 9.26 -1.85 -10.73
C GLN A 112 8.32 -0.65 -10.67
N LEU A 113 8.86 0.55 -10.64
CA LEU A 113 8.07 1.78 -10.63
C LEU A 113 7.19 1.89 -11.88
N VAL A 114 7.74 1.59 -13.06
CA VAL A 114 6.98 1.58 -14.32
C VAL A 114 5.86 0.54 -14.26
N LEU A 115 6.14 -0.65 -13.74
CA LEU A 115 5.14 -1.70 -13.58
C LEU A 115 4.00 -1.28 -12.67
N PHE A 116 4.29 -0.70 -11.50
CA PHE A 116 3.26 -0.22 -10.58
C PHE A 116 2.41 0.89 -11.19
N LYS A 117 3.02 1.84 -11.89
CA LYS A 117 2.27 2.91 -12.59
C LYS A 117 1.27 2.34 -13.59
N ARG A 118 1.68 1.35 -14.36
CA ARG A 118 0.82 0.68 -15.34
C ARG A 118 -0.32 -0.09 -14.65
N GLN A 119 -0.02 -0.82 -13.60
CA GLN A 119 -1.02 -1.59 -12.85
C GLN A 119 -2.04 -0.68 -12.15
N ILE A 120 -1.62 0.42 -11.57
CA ILE A 120 -2.50 1.40 -10.96
C ILE A 120 -3.46 1.99 -12.01
N LEU A 121 -2.95 2.34 -13.17
CA LEU A 121 -3.76 2.87 -14.26
C LEU A 121 -4.79 1.84 -14.74
N GLU A 122 -4.42 0.58 -14.81
CA GLU A 122 -5.34 -0.50 -15.15
C GLU A 122 -6.43 -0.68 -14.10
N MET A 123 -6.07 -0.63 -12.82
CA MET A 123 -7.03 -0.68 -11.72
C MET A 123 -8.00 0.51 -11.77
N ASP A 124 -7.51 1.70 -12.06
CA ASP A 124 -8.34 2.90 -12.24
C ASP A 124 -9.38 2.71 -13.35
N ARG A 125 -9.01 2.10 -14.45
CA ARG A 125 -9.93 1.78 -15.55
C ARG A 125 -11.02 0.80 -15.14
N ARG A 126 -10.71 -0.13 -14.26
CA ARG A 126 -11.68 -1.11 -13.76
C ARG A 126 -12.65 -0.50 -12.74
N ILE A 127 -12.21 0.51 -12.01
CA ILE A 127 -13.06 1.22 -11.02
C ILE A 127 -14.06 2.16 -11.72
N THR A 128 -13.66 2.76 -12.80
CA THR A 128 -14.55 3.61 -13.62
C THR A 128 -15.23 2.80 -14.71
#